data_bfb996cdd2a4edda063f4700daf626ea
#
_entry.id   bfb996cdd2a4edda063f4700daf626ea
#
_cell.length_a   1.000
_cell.length_b   1.000
_cell.length_c   1.000
_cell.angle_alpha   90.00
_cell.angle_beta   90.00
_cell.angle_gamma   90.00
#
_symmetry.space_group_name_H-M   'P 1'
#
loop_
_entity.id
_entity.type
_entity.pdbx_description
1 polymer ?
#
loop_
_entity_poly.entity_id
_entity_poly.type
_entity_poly.pdbx_seq_one_letter_code
_entity_poly.pdbx_strand_id
1 'polypeptide(L)'
;MKIIDILKQDKMSLSFEVFPPKKETSFESVKTATESIAALGPSFMSVTYGAGGGVSHFTLDIAKNLKQKFGIPMLAHLTCVSSSKDTVHQRIEDMKAAGIKNVMALRGDLTPELIEKGRDNCDYHYAVELIRELKAADADFCIGAACYPEKHPESANQAEDIKHLKEKVDAGADFLTTQMIFDNNLFFSFLYKLRDAGVTCPVLPGIMPITNANQVERAIKLSGSFMPQRFKSLVDKFGSDPEAMKQAGIIYASDQIIDLYANGITNVHVYSMNKPDVAEGILKNVTAILGKNFAG
;
A
#
# COMPACT_ATOMS: atom_id res chain seq x y z
N MET A 1 -18.66 -1.91 -1.64
CA MET A 1 -18.13 -0.92 -2.60
C MET A 1 -16.78 -1.43 -3.08
N LYS A 2 -16.53 -1.41 -4.38
CA LYS A 2 -15.22 -1.72 -4.95
C LYS A 2 -14.33 -0.49 -4.90
N ILE A 3 -13.05 -0.68 -4.63
CA ILE A 3 -12.09 0.44 -4.58
C ILE A 3 -11.94 1.07 -5.97
N ILE A 4 -11.96 0.29 -7.03
CA ILE A 4 -11.90 0.83 -8.39
C ILE A 4 -13.02 1.85 -8.68
N ASP A 5 -14.19 1.71 -8.06
CA ASP A 5 -15.30 2.67 -8.20
C ASP A 5 -14.99 3.99 -7.51
N ILE A 6 -14.20 3.96 -6.43
CA ILE A 6 -13.71 5.18 -5.75
C ILE A 6 -12.65 5.86 -6.61
N LEU A 7 -11.70 5.07 -7.14
CA LEU A 7 -10.56 5.58 -7.89
C LEU A 7 -10.92 6.19 -9.24
N LYS A 8 -12.07 5.83 -9.80
CA LYS A 8 -12.59 6.38 -11.07
C LYS A 8 -13.45 7.63 -10.89
N GLN A 9 -13.74 8.02 -9.65
CA GLN A 9 -14.47 9.26 -9.41
C GLN A 9 -13.57 10.47 -9.68
N ASP A 10 -14.13 11.51 -10.27
CA ASP A 10 -13.46 12.82 -10.40
C ASP A 10 -13.50 13.56 -9.06
N LYS A 11 -12.88 12.94 -8.05
CA LYS A 11 -12.85 13.43 -6.67
C LYS A 11 -11.56 13.01 -6.00
N MET A 12 -10.91 13.94 -5.31
CA MET A 12 -9.71 13.65 -4.55
C MET A 12 -9.99 12.66 -3.43
N SER A 13 -9.15 11.64 -3.30
CA SER A 13 -9.24 10.60 -2.28
C SER A 13 -7.91 10.39 -1.57
N LEU A 14 -8.00 10.16 -0.26
CA LEU A 14 -6.86 9.78 0.57
C LEU A 14 -7.20 8.49 1.30
N SER A 15 -6.29 7.54 1.24
CA SER A 15 -6.42 6.23 1.88
C SER A 15 -5.21 5.94 2.77
N PHE A 16 -5.39 5.09 3.78
CA PHE A 16 -4.32 4.72 4.70
C PHE A 16 -4.09 3.21 4.70
N GLU A 17 -2.80 2.83 4.74
CA GLU A 17 -2.39 1.48 5.05
C GLU A 17 -2.16 1.30 6.54
N VAL A 18 -2.63 0.16 7.05
CA VAL A 18 -2.34 -0.33 8.40
C VAL A 18 -1.83 -1.76 8.33
N PHE A 19 -1.18 -2.21 9.38
CA PHE A 19 -0.68 -3.58 9.45
C PHE A 19 -1.20 -4.31 10.69
N PRO A 20 -1.41 -5.64 10.59
CA PRO A 20 -1.86 -6.45 11.72
C PRO A 20 -0.74 -6.59 12.76
N PRO A 21 -1.08 -6.97 14.00
CA PRO A 21 -0.09 -7.22 15.04
C PRO A 21 0.78 -8.43 14.69
N LYS A 22 2.04 -8.39 15.12
CA LYS A 22 2.97 -9.52 14.97
C LYS A 22 2.73 -10.61 16.02
N LYS A 23 2.08 -10.28 17.12
CA LYS A 23 1.79 -11.17 18.26
C LYS A 23 0.39 -10.88 18.77
N GLU A 24 -0.29 -11.90 19.27
CA GLU A 24 -1.62 -11.78 19.85
C GLU A 24 -1.68 -10.76 21.00
N THR A 25 -0.64 -10.70 21.82
CA THR A 25 -0.53 -9.75 22.95
C THR A 25 -0.61 -8.28 22.56
N SER A 26 -0.36 -7.94 21.27
CA SER A 26 -0.46 -6.57 20.75
C SER A 26 -1.74 -6.32 19.93
N PHE A 27 -2.68 -7.26 19.89
CA PHE A 27 -3.90 -7.15 19.08
C PHE A 27 -4.75 -5.94 19.47
N GLU A 28 -5.06 -5.74 20.74
CA GLU A 28 -5.92 -4.65 21.20
C GLU A 28 -5.29 -3.27 20.94
N SER A 29 -3.97 -3.13 21.11
CA SER A 29 -3.29 -1.86 20.84
C SER A 29 -3.29 -1.51 19.34
N VAL A 30 -3.07 -2.50 18.48
CA VAL A 30 -3.15 -2.33 17.02
C VAL A 30 -4.57 -2.04 16.58
N LYS A 31 -5.56 -2.77 17.12
CA LYS A 31 -6.98 -2.53 16.86
C LYS A 31 -7.37 -1.08 17.20
N THR A 32 -7.01 -0.60 18.40
CA THR A 32 -7.27 0.78 18.83
C THR A 32 -6.62 1.80 17.87
N ALA A 33 -5.37 1.60 17.49
CA ALA A 33 -4.68 2.49 16.55
C ALA A 33 -5.34 2.50 15.16
N THR A 34 -5.72 1.34 14.65
CA THR A 34 -6.38 1.23 13.33
C THR A 34 -7.78 1.83 13.34
N GLU A 35 -8.53 1.67 14.44
CA GLU A 35 -9.84 2.32 14.64
C GLU A 35 -9.72 3.84 14.71
N SER A 36 -8.69 4.36 15.38
CA SER A 36 -8.44 5.81 15.43
C SER A 36 -8.14 6.39 14.04
N ILE A 37 -7.39 5.65 13.19
CA ILE A 37 -7.15 6.06 11.79
C ILE A 37 -8.46 5.97 10.97
N ALA A 38 -9.26 4.93 11.18
CA ALA A 38 -10.55 4.77 10.51
C ALA A 38 -11.53 5.91 10.85
N ALA A 39 -11.52 6.37 12.11
CA ALA A 39 -12.36 7.49 12.56
C ALA A 39 -12.04 8.81 11.83
N LEU A 40 -10.86 8.95 11.23
CA LEU A 40 -10.50 10.10 10.39
C LEU A 40 -11.24 10.12 9.03
N GLY A 41 -12.03 9.10 8.71
CA GLY A 41 -12.85 9.03 7.50
C GLY A 41 -12.07 8.93 6.19
N PRO A 42 -11.05 8.07 6.05
CA PRO A 42 -10.38 7.86 4.78
C PRO A 42 -11.33 7.29 3.72
N SER A 43 -10.97 7.43 2.45
CA SER A 43 -11.78 6.92 1.33
C SER A 43 -11.83 5.39 1.31
N PHE A 44 -10.76 4.75 1.71
CA PHE A 44 -10.65 3.32 2.01
C PHE A 44 -9.42 3.07 2.89
N MET A 45 -9.29 1.86 3.43
CA MET A 45 -8.08 1.44 4.15
C MET A 45 -7.57 0.12 3.62
N SER A 46 -6.25 -0.06 3.62
CA SER A 46 -5.62 -1.36 3.36
C SER A 46 -5.08 -1.98 4.64
N VAL A 47 -5.12 -3.31 4.72
CA VAL A 47 -4.51 -4.08 5.81
C VAL A 47 -3.48 -5.03 5.21
N THR A 48 -2.22 -4.89 5.61
CA THR A 48 -1.15 -5.72 5.09
C THR A 48 -1.29 -7.18 5.52
N TYR A 49 -0.68 -8.07 4.74
CA TYR A 49 -0.59 -9.49 5.10
C TYR A 49 0.63 -9.71 5.99
N GLY A 50 0.48 -10.45 7.09
CA GLY A 50 1.59 -10.70 8.02
C GLY A 50 2.75 -11.43 7.33
N ALA A 51 3.95 -10.89 7.44
CA ALA A 51 5.15 -11.52 6.91
C ALA A 51 5.40 -12.88 7.59
N GLY A 52 5.67 -13.93 6.79
CA GLY A 52 6.01 -15.25 7.29
C GLY A 52 4.86 -16.21 7.61
N GLY A 53 3.63 -15.93 7.13
CA GLY A 53 2.51 -16.90 7.14
C GLY A 53 1.84 -17.18 8.50
N GLY A 54 2.38 -16.69 9.61
CA GLY A 54 1.93 -17.07 10.96
C GLY A 54 0.73 -16.28 11.51
N VAL A 55 0.35 -15.15 10.91
CA VAL A 55 -0.63 -14.21 11.50
C VAL A 55 -1.66 -13.72 10.48
N SER A 56 -1.89 -14.48 9.44
CA SER A 56 -2.80 -14.09 8.33
C SER A 56 -4.26 -13.90 8.76
N HIS A 57 -4.72 -14.52 9.83
CA HIS A 57 -6.09 -14.33 10.35
C HIS A 57 -6.30 -12.92 10.89
N PHE A 58 -5.29 -12.28 11.50
CA PHE A 58 -5.43 -10.91 12.01
C PHE A 58 -5.67 -9.88 10.90
N THR A 59 -5.19 -10.11 9.67
CA THR A 59 -5.51 -9.25 8.52
C THR A 59 -7.02 -9.19 8.29
N LEU A 60 -7.68 -10.35 8.26
CA LEU A 60 -9.12 -10.42 8.08
C LEU A 60 -9.89 -9.90 9.29
N ASP A 61 -9.42 -10.15 10.50
CA ASP A 61 -10.08 -9.68 11.73
C ASP A 61 -10.07 -8.16 11.81
N ILE A 62 -8.93 -7.51 11.52
CA ILE A 62 -8.84 -6.05 11.42
C ILE A 62 -9.73 -5.53 10.29
N ALA A 63 -9.67 -6.12 9.10
CA ALA A 63 -10.49 -5.69 7.97
C ALA A 63 -12.00 -5.83 8.26
N LYS A 64 -12.44 -6.93 8.88
CA LYS A 64 -13.84 -7.13 9.30
C LYS A 64 -14.26 -6.08 10.31
N ASN A 65 -13.45 -5.87 11.37
CA ASN A 65 -13.73 -4.90 12.41
C ASN A 65 -13.91 -3.49 11.84
N LEU A 66 -12.96 -3.01 11.02
CA LEU A 66 -13.02 -1.67 10.44
C LEU A 66 -14.19 -1.51 9.48
N LYS A 67 -14.47 -2.53 8.65
CA LYS A 67 -15.62 -2.52 7.74
C LYS A 67 -16.96 -2.47 8.50
N GLN A 68 -17.11 -3.27 9.56
CA GLN A 68 -18.36 -3.35 10.32
C GLN A 68 -18.59 -2.09 11.16
N LYS A 69 -17.54 -1.58 11.82
CA LYS A 69 -17.66 -0.47 12.76
C LYS A 69 -17.74 0.90 12.07
N PHE A 70 -17.00 1.08 10.96
CA PHE A 70 -16.89 2.38 10.30
C PHE A 70 -17.47 2.42 8.88
N GLY A 71 -17.90 1.29 8.32
CA GLY A 71 -18.41 1.21 6.95
C GLY A 71 -17.37 1.49 5.85
N ILE A 72 -16.08 1.52 6.19
CA ILE A 72 -15.00 1.87 5.27
C ILE A 72 -14.73 0.69 4.31
N PRO A 73 -14.58 0.94 3.00
CA PRO A 73 -14.11 -0.08 2.05
C PRO A 73 -12.70 -0.56 2.43
N MET A 74 -12.54 -1.88 2.55
CA MET A 74 -11.28 -2.49 2.96
C MET A 74 -10.58 -3.17 1.79
N LEU A 75 -9.27 -2.98 1.69
CA LEU A 75 -8.34 -3.67 0.80
C LEU A 75 -7.50 -4.63 1.63
N ALA A 76 -7.79 -5.91 1.55
CA ALA A 76 -7.01 -6.92 2.26
C ALA A 76 -5.82 -7.37 1.40
N HIS A 77 -4.61 -7.36 1.95
CA HIS A 77 -3.46 -7.92 1.24
C HIS A 77 -3.49 -9.45 1.29
N LEU A 78 -3.02 -10.07 0.22
CA LEU A 78 -2.79 -11.50 0.12
C LEU A 78 -1.45 -11.74 -0.58
N THR A 79 -0.63 -12.61 0.00
CA THR A 79 0.67 -13.01 -0.57
C THR A 79 0.67 -14.49 -0.94
N CYS A 80 1.47 -14.87 -1.94
CA CYS A 80 1.46 -16.24 -2.46
C CYS A 80 2.78 -17.00 -2.37
N VAL A 81 3.96 -16.35 -2.43
CA VAL A 81 5.25 -17.03 -2.64
C VAL A 81 5.60 -18.08 -1.58
N SER A 82 5.19 -17.86 -0.33
CA SER A 82 5.44 -18.80 0.79
C SER A 82 4.24 -19.69 1.13
N SER A 83 3.23 -19.73 0.26
CA SER A 83 1.97 -20.44 0.50
C SER A 83 1.75 -21.53 -0.54
N SER A 84 1.16 -22.65 -0.11
CA SER A 84 0.65 -23.66 -1.04
C SER A 84 -0.63 -23.17 -1.73
N LYS A 85 -0.97 -23.81 -2.86
CA LYS A 85 -2.25 -23.57 -3.56
C LYS A 85 -3.44 -23.74 -2.63
N ASP A 86 -3.46 -24.80 -1.84
CA ASP A 86 -4.55 -25.06 -0.89
C ASP A 86 -4.69 -23.94 0.14
N THR A 87 -3.55 -23.42 0.64
CA THR A 87 -3.55 -22.29 1.57
C THR A 87 -4.10 -21.03 0.91
N VAL A 88 -3.69 -20.72 -0.32
CA VAL A 88 -4.19 -19.55 -1.06
C VAL A 88 -5.69 -19.69 -1.31
N HIS A 89 -6.16 -20.84 -1.80
CA HIS A 89 -7.58 -21.11 -2.02
C HIS A 89 -8.39 -20.95 -0.73
N GLN A 90 -7.92 -21.50 0.39
CA GLN A 90 -8.61 -21.33 1.67
C GLN A 90 -8.71 -19.86 2.06
N ARG A 91 -7.64 -19.06 1.88
CA ARG A 91 -7.66 -17.61 2.16
C ARG A 91 -8.62 -16.84 1.27
N ILE A 92 -8.74 -17.22 0.01
CA ILE A 92 -9.72 -16.64 -0.91
C ILE A 92 -11.15 -16.91 -0.41
N GLU A 93 -11.43 -18.14 0.00
CA GLU A 93 -12.76 -18.48 0.55
C GLU A 93 -13.02 -17.74 1.89
N ASP A 94 -12.03 -17.63 2.77
CA ASP A 94 -12.13 -16.84 4.01
C ASP A 94 -12.45 -15.36 3.72
N MET A 95 -11.85 -14.76 2.68
CA MET A 95 -12.14 -13.39 2.24
C MET A 95 -13.56 -13.26 1.71
N LYS A 96 -14.01 -14.20 0.88
CA LYS A 96 -15.40 -14.25 0.37
C LYS A 96 -16.39 -14.35 1.52
N ALA A 97 -16.18 -15.26 2.47
CA ALA A 97 -17.01 -15.44 3.65
C ALA A 97 -17.04 -14.17 4.54
N ALA A 98 -15.94 -13.42 4.60
CA ALA A 98 -15.84 -12.13 5.27
C ALA A 98 -16.51 -10.98 4.48
N GLY A 99 -16.97 -11.22 3.26
CA GLY A 99 -17.49 -10.20 2.36
C GLY A 99 -16.44 -9.17 1.94
N ILE A 100 -15.15 -9.54 1.94
CA ILE A 100 -14.06 -8.72 1.43
C ILE A 100 -14.01 -8.89 -0.08
N LYS A 101 -14.20 -7.80 -0.81
CA LYS A 101 -14.22 -7.79 -2.29
C LYS A 101 -13.02 -7.11 -2.92
N ASN A 102 -12.17 -6.46 -2.13
CA ASN A 102 -10.98 -5.78 -2.64
C ASN A 102 -9.74 -6.45 -2.07
N VAL A 103 -8.86 -6.92 -2.95
CA VAL A 103 -7.66 -7.67 -2.59
C VAL A 103 -6.43 -7.05 -3.23
N MET A 104 -5.41 -6.76 -2.43
CA MET A 104 -4.08 -6.42 -2.93
C MET A 104 -3.30 -7.73 -3.15
N ALA A 105 -3.15 -8.11 -4.41
CA ALA A 105 -2.44 -9.32 -4.80
C ALA A 105 -0.92 -9.07 -4.86
N LEU A 106 -0.19 -9.72 -3.99
CA LEU A 106 1.25 -9.55 -3.84
C LEU A 106 1.97 -10.91 -3.97
N ARG A 107 3.20 -10.88 -4.44
CA ARG A 107 4.07 -12.05 -4.33
C ARG A 107 4.37 -12.36 -2.86
N GLY A 108 4.69 -11.34 -2.11
CA GLY A 108 5.26 -11.42 -0.76
C GLY A 108 6.78 -11.43 -0.77
N ASP A 109 7.36 -11.19 0.41
CA ASP A 109 8.80 -11.20 0.61
C ASP A 109 9.32 -12.63 0.65
N LEU A 110 10.55 -12.82 0.14
CA LEU A 110 11.23 -14.10 0.24
C LEU A 110 11.69 -14.31 1.68
N THR A 111 11.33 -15.45 2.25
CA THR A 111 11.87 -15.87 3.54
C THR A 111 13.36 -16.20 3.41
N PRO A 112 14.16 -16.13 4.50
CA PRO A 112 15.56 -16.55 4.45
C PRO A 112 15.73 -17.96 3.85
N GLU A 113 14.82 -18.87 4.14
CA GLU A 113 14.82 -20.23 3.60
C GLU A 113 14.61 -20.26 2.08
N LEU A 114 13.69 -19.45 1.54
CA LEU A 114 13.46 -19.35 0.10
C LEU A 114 14.59 -18.61 -0.64
N ILE A 115 15.30 -17.71 0.05
CA ILE A 115 16.51 -17.08 -0.51
C ILE A 115 17.62 -18.13 -0.65
N GLU A 116 17.79 -19.00 0.34
CA GLU A 116 18.84 -20.04 0.36
C GLU A 116 18.53 -21.21 -0.58
N LYS A 117 17.29 -21.73 -0.55
CA LYS A 117 16.88 -22.95 -1.29
C LYS A 117 16.36 -22.66 -2.70
N GLY A 118 16.11 -21.39 -3.05
CA GLY A 118 15.44 -21.04 -4.28
C GLY A 118 13.92 -21.22 -4.25
N ARG A 119 13.25 -20.89 -5.35
CA ARG A 119 11.79 -20.89 -5.49
C ARG A 119 11.24 -22.02 -6.35
N ASP A 120 12.08 -22.91 -6.85
CA ASP A 120 11.69 -23.93 -7.85
C ASP A 120 10.55 -24.85 -7.37
N ASN A 121 10.46 -25.05 -6.06
CA ASN A 121 9.42 -25.86 -5.44
C ASN A 121 8.23 -25.05 -4.88
N CYS A 122 8.15 -23.75 -5.16
CA CYS A 122 7.00 -22.94 -4.76
C CYS A 122 5.84 -23.17 -5.73
N ASP A 123 4.61 -23.20 -5.20
CA ASP A 123 3.40 -23.28 -6.03
C ASP A 123 3.14 -21.98 -6.80
N TYR A 124 3.70 -20.86 -6.30
CA TYR A 124 3.61 -19.53 -6.91
C TYR A 124 4.98 -18.85 -6.93
N HIS A 125 5.28 -18.22 -8.05
CA HIS A 125 6.53 -17.48 -8.25
C HIS A 125 6.33 -15.97 -8.31
N TYR A 126 5.15 -15.53 -8.81
CA TYR A 126 4.84 -14.13 -9.06
C TYR A 126 3.40 -13.77 -8.71
N ALA A 127 3.15 -12.50 -8.41
CA ALA A 127 1.82 -11.99 -8.09
C ALA A 127 0.80 -12.17 -9.23
N VAL A 128 1.25 -12.25 -10.49
CA VAL A 128 0.36 -12.45 -11.64
C VAL A 128 -0.40 -13.79 -11.57
N GLU A 129 0.20 -14.81 -10.97
CA GLU A 129 -0.43 -16.12 -10.77
C GLU A 129 -1.55 -15.99 -9.73
N LEU A 130 -1.31 -15.27 -8.62
CA LEU A 130 -2.33 -15.00 -7.62
C LEU A 130 -3.49 -14.16 -8.19
N ILE A 131 -3.21 -13.19 -9.07
CA ILE A 131 -4.26 -12.39 -9.73
C ILE A 131 -5.18 -13.29 -10.55
N ARG A 132 -4.62 -14.26 -11.30
CA ARG A 132 -5.40 -15.23 -12.07
C ARG A 132 -6.27 -16.11 -11.17
N GLU A 133 -5.72 -16.61 -10.06
CA GLU A 133 -6.47 -17.42 -9.08
C GLU A 133 -7.64 -16.62 -8.47
N LEU A 134 -7.42 -15.37 -8.07
CA LEU A 134 -8.47 -14.50 -7.55
C LEU A 134 -9.58 -14.27 -8.56
N LYS A 135 -9.25 -13.96 -9.83
CA LYS A 135 -10.26 -13.77 -10.89
C LYS A 135 -10.99 -15.05 -11.26
N ALA A 136 -10.32 -16.20 -11.19
CA ALA A 136 -10.96 -17.50 -11.41
C ALA A 136 -11.93 -17.88 -10.27
N ALA A 137 -11.57 -17.53 -9.02
CA ALA A 137 -12.39 -17.81 -7.84
C ALA A 137 -13.65 -16.93 -7.74
N ASP A 138 -13.55 -15.66 -8.13
CA ASP A 138 -14.67 -14.72 -8.21
C ASP A 138 -14.30 -13.53 -9.11
N ALA A 139 -14.95 -13.44 -10.27
CA ALA A 139 -14.76 -12.32 -11.20
C ALA A 139 -15.13 -10.95 -10.60
N ASP A 140 -15.90 -10.90 -9.49
CA ASP A 140 -16.31 -9.68 -8.81
C ASP A 140 -15.22 -9.12 -7.87
N PHE A 141 -14.12 -9.83 -7.63
CA PHE A 141 -12.98 -9.25 -6.91
C PHE A 141 -12.43 -8.03 -7.62
N CYS A 142 -12.24 -6.94 -6.86
CA CYS A 142 -11.47 -5.78 -7.24
C CYS A 142 -10.02 -6.00 -6.79
N ILE A 143 -9.09 -6.07 -7.73
CA ILE A 143 -7.72 -6.49 -7.47
C ILE A 143 -6.76 -5.31 -7.66
N GLY A 144 -6.04 -4.97 -6.59
CA GLY A 144 -4.86 -4.10 -6.65
C GLY A 144 -3.58 -4.92 -6.83
N ALA A 145 -2.57 -4.34 -7.45
CA ALA A 145 -1.23 -4.91 -7.53
C ALA A 145 -0.15 -3.87 -7.25
N ALA A 146 1.00 -4.31 -6.74
CA ALA A 146 2.12 -3.42 -6.45
C ALA A 146 2.91 -3.08 -7.72
N CYS A 147 3.42 -1.84 -7.77
CA CYS A 147 4.36 -1.36 -8.78
C CYS A 147 5.50 -0.54 -8.14
N TYR A 148 6.58 -0.34 -8.88
CA TYR A 148 7.81 0.29 -8.37
C TYR A 148 8.24 1.39 -9.35
N PRO A 149 8.08 2.69 -9.01
CA PRO A 149 8.45 3.79 -9.92
C PRO A 149 9.90 3.78 -10.36
N GLU A 150 10.83 3.43 -9.46
CA GLU A 150 12.23 3.30 -9.79
C GLU A 150 12.59 1.99 -10.48
N LYS A 151 11.83 0.93 -10.29
CA LYS A 151 12.00 -0.43 -10.79
C LYS A 151 11.96 -1.45 -9.63
N HIS A 152 11.34 -2.60 -9.84
CA HIS A 152 11.45 -3.72 -8.88
C HIS A 152 12.92 -4.15 -8.73
N PRO A 153 13.42 -4.38 -7.51
CA PRO A 153 14.83 -4.75 -7.28
C PRO A 153 15.30 -5.96 -8.10
N GLU A 154 14.45 -6.95 -8.32
CA GLU A 154 14.76 -8.17 -9.06
C GLU A 154 14.62 -8.02 -10.60
N SER A 155 14.01 -6.95 -11.14
CA SER A 155 13.93 -6.72 -12.57
C SER A 155 15.27 -6.22 -13.10
N ALA A 156 15.70 -6.66 -14.27
CA ALA A 156 16.97 -6.24 -14.86
C ALA A 156 16.97 -4.74 -15.19
N ASN A 157 15.85 -4.23 -15.70
CA ASN A 157 15.67 -2.82 -16.05
C ASN A 157 14.19 -2.39 -15.91
N GLN A 158 13.93 -1.08 -16.04
CA GLN A 158 12.58 -0.53 -15.89
C GLN A 158 11.62 -0.99 -17.00
N ALA A 159 12.11 -1.20 -18.24
CA ALA A 159 11.27 -1.64 -19.34
C ALA A 159 10.74 -3.07 -19.11
N GLU A 160 11.57 -3.96 -18.58
CA GLU A 160 11.17 -5.31 -18.18
C GLU A 160 10.15 -5.27 -17.04
N ASP A 161 10.37 -4.42 -16.02
CA ASP A 161 9.44 -4.26 -14.92
C ASP A 161 8.06 -3.77 -15.40
N ILE A 162 8.02 -2.78 -16.30
CA ILE A 162 6.78 -2.29 -16.92
C ILE A 162 6.06 -3.39 -17.72
N LYS A 163 6.79 -4.26 -18.41
CA LYS A 163 6.20 -5.42 -19.08
C LYS A 163 5.49 -6.33 -18.09
N HIS A 164 6.12 -6.65 -16.97
CA HIS A 164 5.49 -7.45 -15.91
C HIS A 164 4.28 -6.75 -15.28
N LEU A 165 4.30 -5.41 -15.17
CA LEU A 165 3.13 -4.67 -14.70
C LEU A 165 1.96 -4.77 -15.69
N LYS A 166 2.25 -4.70 -17.00
CA LYS A 166 1.23 -4.93 -18.02
C LYS A 166 0.65 -6.34 -17.92
N GLU A 167 1.47 -7.37 -17.73
CA GLU A 167 1.01 -8.74 -17.53
C GLU A 167 0.06 -8.87 -16.32
N LYS A 168 0.31 -8.15 -15.22
CA LYS A 168 -0.60 -8.11 -14.05
C LYS A 168 -1.94 -7.47 -14.40
N VAL A 169 -1.92 -6.37 -15.14
CA VAL A 169 -3.15 -5.67 -15.55
C VAL A 169 -3.95 -6.53 -16.54
N ASP A 170 -3.28 -7.13 -17.52
CA ASP A 170 -3.90 -8.04 -18.50
C ASP A 170 -4.48 -9.31 -17.82
N ALA A 171 -3.89 -9.75 -16.72
CA ALA A 171 -4.39 -10.84 -15.89
C ALA A 171 -5.61 -10.46 -15.01
N GLY A 172 -5.95 -9.17 -14.91
CA GLY A 172 -7.14 -8.69 -14.22
C GLY A 172 -6.88 -7.79 -13.01
N ALA A 173 -5.69 -7.22 -12.83
CA ALA A 173 -5.50 -6.16 -11.84
C ALA A 173 -6.26 -4.90 -12.27
N ASP A 174 -7.11 -4.39 -11.37
CA ASP A 174 -7.98 -3.24 -11.64
C ASP A 174 -7.25 -1.90 -11.42
N PHE A 175 -6.24 -1.87 -10.54
CA PHE A 175 -5.41 -0.71 -10.24
C PHE A 175 -4.03 -1.11 -9.73
N LEU A 176 -3.10 -0.16 -9.73
CA LEU A 176 -1.76 -0.32 -9.18
C LEU A 176 -1.55 0.61 -7.98
N THR A 177 -0.77 0.16 -6.99
CA THR A 177 -0.28 1.01 -5.89
C THR A 177 1.25 0.97 -5.90
N THR A 178 1.89 2.14 -5.86
CA THR A 178 3.36 2.17 -5.89
C THR A 178 3.95 1.73 -4.55
N GLN A 179 5.17 1.21 -4.58
CA GLN A 179 6.04 1.23 -3.42
C GLN A 179 6.24 2.69 -2.98
N MET A 180 6.68 2.90 -1.73
CA MET A 180 6.87 4.25 -1.19
C MET A 180 7.75 5.11 -2.10
N ILE A 181 7.30 6.34 -2.36
CA ILE A 181 8.03 7.33 -3.16
C ILE A 181 8.39 8.53 -2.31
N PHE A 182 9.55 9.13 -2.60
CA PHE A 182 10.04 10.36 -1.96
C PHE A 182 10.28 11.50 -2.94
N ASP A 183 10.14 11.21 -4.25
CA ASP A 183 10.23 12.20 -5.34
C ASP A 183 9.07 12.00 -6.31
N ASN A 184 8.19 13.00 -6.39
CA ASN A 184 7.02 12.96 -7.26
C ASN A 184 7.40 12.97 -8.75
N ASN A 185 8.55 13.56 -9.13
CA ASN A 185 9.00 13.56 -10.53
C ASN A 185 9.31 12.14 -11.03
N LEU A 186 9.84 11.27 -10.17
CA LEU A 186 10.05 9.86 -10.50
C LEU A 186 8.71 9.16 -10.74
N PHE A 187 7.71 9.46 -9.91
CA PHE A 187 6.36 8.93 -10.11
C PHE A 187 5.73 9.42 -11.42
N PHE A 188 5.80 10.71 -11.75
CA PHE A 188 5.27 11.24 -13.00
C PHE A 188 5.97 10.63 -14.23
N SER A 189 7.30 10.53 -14.20
CA SER A 189 8.06 9.86 -15.26
C SER A 189 7.64 8.40 -15.42
N PHE A 190 7.45 7.68 -14.33
CA PHE A 190 6.98 6.30 -14.34
C PHE A 190 5.57 6.18 -14.90
N LEU A 191 4.65 7.04 -14.46
CA LEU A 191 3.28 7.06 -14.94
C LEU A 191 3.21 7.27 -16.45
N TYR A 192 4.01 8.20 -16.99
CA TYR A 192 4.12 8.41 -18.43
C TYR A 192 4.54 7.14 -19.17
N LYS A 193 5.59 6.47 -18.69
CA LYS A 193 6.09 5.21 -19.30
C LYS A 193 5.06 4.08 -19.24
N LEU A 194 4.28 4.00 -18.14
CA LEU A 194 3.18 3.05 -18.04
C LEU A 194 2.11 3.31 -19.10
N ARG A 195 1.74 4.58 -19.31
CA ARG A 195 0.74 4.97 -20.33
C ARG A 195 1.22 4.64 -21.73
N ASP A 196 2.50 4.92 -22.03
CA ASP A 196 3.16 4.56 -23.30
C ASP A 196 3.14 3.03 -23.55
N ALA A 197 3.31 2.24 -22.49
CA ALA A 197 3.21 0.78 -22.55
C ALA A 197 1.75 0.25 -22.60
N GLY A 198 0.75 1.12 -22.64
CA GLY A 198 -0.68 0.75 -22.71
C GLY A 198 -1.29 0.31 -21.37
N VAL A 199 -0.65 0.62 -20.24
CA VAL A 199 -1.23 0.43 -18.90
C VAL A 199 -2.05 1.67 -18.55
N THR A 200 -3.38 1.56 -18.59
CA THR A 200 -4.33 2.69 -18.43
C THR A 200 -5.09 2.70 -17.11
N CYS A 201 -4.96 1.64 -16.31
CA CYS A 201 -5.62 1.58 -15.00
C CYS A 201 -5.15 2.68 -14.03
N PRO A 202 -5.92 3.02 -12.99
CA PRO A 202 -5.47 3.93 -11.94
C PRO A 202 -4.18 3.46 -11.29
N VAL A 203 -3.28 4.42 -10.99
CA VAL A 203 -2.03 4.19 -10.26
C VAL A 203 -2.01 5.12 -9.05
N LEU A 204 -1.97 4.53 -7.86
CA LEU A 204 -1.94 5.26 -6.59
C LEU A 204 -0.49 5.46 -6.16
N PRO A 205 0.00 6.68 -6.03
CA PRO A 205 1.28 6.94 -5.38
C PRO A 205 1.19 6.58 -3.89
N GLY A 206 2.15 5.81 -3.43
CA GLY A 206 2.32 5.43 -2.03
C GLY A 206 3.24 6.41 -1.31
N ILE A 207 2.72 7.15 -0.35
CA ILE A 207 3.46 8.14 0.43
C ILE A 207 3.80 7.58 1.81
N MET A 208 5.08 7.61 2.14
CA MET A 208 5.59 7.17 3.45
C MET A 208 6.04 8.38 4.27
N PRO A 209 5.29 8.78 5.31
CA PRO A 209 5.73 9.82 6.22
C PRO A 209 6.87 9.28 7.11
N ILE A 210 8.09 9.77 6.89
CA ILE A 210 9.25 9.43 7.71
C ILE A 210 9.30 10.39 8.90
N THR A 211 8.95 9.90 10.06
CA THR A 211 8.85 10.69 11.31
C THR A 211 9.97 10.43 12.30
N ASN A 212 10.96 9.63 11.91
CA ASN A 212 12.14 9.31 12.71
C ASN A 212 13.31 9.00 11.75
N ALA A 213 14.48 9.56 12.01
CA ALA A 213 15.66 9.37 11.17
C ALA A 213 16.06 7.89 10.96
N ASN A 214 15.87 7.05 11.97
CA ASN A 214 16.18 5.61 11.89
C ASN A 214 15.28 4.86 10.90
N GLN A 215 14.15 5.44 10.46
CA GLN A 215 13.29 4.83 9.45
C GLN A 215 13.86 4.97 8.03
N VAL A 216 14.75 5.95 7.78
CA VAL A 216 15.29 6.26 6.45
C VAL A 216 16.05 5.08 5.86
N GLU A 217 17.04 4.57 6.60
CA GLU A 217 17.84 3.44 6.13
C GLU A 217 17.00 2.20 5.86
N ARG A 218 16.05 1.93 6.77
CA ARG A 218 15.12 0.81 6.62
C ARG A 218 14.20 0.99 5.40
N ALA A 219 13.69 2.21 5.17
CA ALA A 219 12.84 2.52 4.03
C ALA A 219 13.60 2.27 2.72
N ILE A 220 14.82 2.81 2.59
CA ILE A 220 15.68 2.61 1.41
C ILE A 220 15.96 1.12 1.18
N LYS A 221 16.34 0.40 2.24
CA LYS A 221 16.65 -1.03 2.13
C LYS A 221 15.47 -1.88 1.68
N LEU A 222 14.25 -1.55 2.12
CA LEU A 222 13.03 -2.30 1.79
C LEU A 222 12.48 -1.94 0.40
N SER A 223 12.57 -0.67 0.01
CA SER A 223 11.92 -0.18 -1.20
C SER A 223 12.86 -0.06 -2.40
N GLY A 224 14.17 0.09 -2.15
CA GLY A 224 15.11 0.52 -3.18
C GLY A 224 14.89 1.97 -3.65
N SER A 225 14.03 2.74 -2.95
CA SER A 225 13.61 4.07 -3.37
C SER A 225 14.73 5.09 -3.27
N PHE A 226 14.77 5.98 -4.25
CA PHE A 226 15.66 7.14 -4.26
C PHE A 226 15.23 8.13 -3.17
N MET A 227 16.20 8.62 -2.41
CA MET A 227 16.00 9.64 -1.40
C MET A 227 16.51 10.99 -1.90
N PRO A 228 15.61 11.94 -2.23
CA PRO A 228 16.00 13.23 -2.79
C PRO A 228 16.79 14.08 -1.79
N GLN A 229 17.68 14.94 -2.30
CA GLN A 229 18.54 15.80 -1.46
C GLN A 229 17.74 16.69 -0.51
N ARG A 230 16.59 17.20 -0.96
CA ARG A 230 15.68 17.99 -0.11
C ARG A 230 15.28 17.23 1.16
N PHE A 231 14.95 15.94 1.02
CA PHE A 231 14.57 15.12 2.19
C PHE A 231 15.79 14.77 3.06
N LYS A 232 16.94 14.44 2.44
CA LYS A 232 18.18 14.19 3.19
C LYS A 232 18.53 15.37 4.07
N SER A 233 18.45 16.59 3.55
CA SER A 233 18.72 17.81 4.31
C SER A 233 17.80 18.00 5.52
N LEU A 234 16.52 17.57 5.41
CA LEU A 234 15.60 17.57 6.56
C LEU A 234 16.03 16.56 7.63
N VAL A 235 16.41 15.37 7.22
CA VAL A 235 16.88 14.31 8.14
C VAL A 235 18.19 14.73 8.82
N ASP A 236 19.14 15.28 8.07
CA ASP A 236 20.43 15.75 8.61
C ASP A 236 20.23 16.88 9.64
N LYS A 237 19.27 17.76 9.39
CA LYS A 237 19.01 18.92 10.26
C LYS A 237 18.20 18.56 11.51
N PHE A 238 17.14 17.76 11.34
CA PHE A 238 16.13 17.52 12.38
C PHE A 238 16.18 16.12 12.98
N GLY A 239 16.96 15.19 12.40
CA GLY A 239 16.92 13.77 12.76
C GLY A 239 17.31 13.46 14.21
N SER A 240 18.06 14.35 14.89
CA SER A 240 18.42 14.21 16.32
C SER A 240 17.34 14.70 17.28
N ASP A 241 16.35 15.45 16.80
CA ASP A 241 15.20 15.93 17.58
C ASP A 241 13.93 15.18 17.13
N PRO A 242 13.37 14.27 17.94
CA PRO A 242 12.22 13.47 17.57
C PRO A 242 10.97 14.26 17.19
N GLU A 243 10.68 15.36 17.90
CA GLU A 243 9.50 16.18 17.64
C GLU A 243 9.67 17.01 16.37
N ALA A 244 10.84 17.62 16.18
CA ALA A 244 11.16 18.37 14.97
C ALA A 244 11.18 17.44 13.74
N MET A 245 11.76 16.24 13.85
CA MET A 245 11.79 15.26 12.76
C MET A 245 10.39 14.76 12.39
N LYS A 246 9.54 14.51 13.39
CA LYS A 246 8.14 14.10 13.18
C LYS A 246 7.38 15.19 12.44
N GLN A 247 7.48 16.43 12.88
CA GLN A 247 6.84 17.57 12.23
C GLN A 247 7.32 17.74 10.78
N ALA A 248 8.63 17.72 10.56
CA ALA A 248 9.23 17.84 9.24
C ALA A 248 8.78 16.71 8.29
N GLY A 249 8.71 15.48 8.80
CA GLY A 249 8.25 14.31 8.03
C GLY A 249 6.78 14.38 7.63
N ILE A 250 5.91 14.85 8.53
CA ILE A 250 4.49 15.08 8.23
C ILE A 250 4.33 16.18 7.18
N ILE A 251 5.07 17.29 7.31
CA ILE A 251 5.03 18.41 6.35
C ILE A 251 5.53 17.96 4.99
N TYR A 252 6.64 17.22 4.93
CA TYR A 252 7.17 16.70 3.66
C TYR A 252 6.18 15.78 2.94
N ALA A 253 5.58 14.84 3.66
CA ALA A 253 4.56 13.95 3.11
C ALA A 253 3.31 14.71 2.64
N SER A 254 2.88 15.72 3.41
CA SER A 254 1.74 16.59 3.02
C SER A 254 2.06 17.40 1.76
N ASP A 255 3.26 17.95 1.64
CA ASP A 255 3.73 18.69 0.47
C ASP A 255 3.74 17.81 -0.78
N GLN A 256 4.23 16.55 -0.68
CA GLN A 256 4.14 15.57 -1.77
C GLN A 256 2.69 15.33 -2.20
N ILE A 257 1.77 15.15 -1.25
CA ILE A 257 0.36 14.92 -1.53
C ILE A 257 -0.27 16.13 -2.23
N ILE A 258 0.02 17.33 -1.77
CA ILE A 258 -0.49 18.58 -2.37
C ILE A 258 0.02 18.72 -3.80
N ASP A 259 1.30 18.49 -4.04
CA ASP A 259 1.91 18.53 -5.38
C ASP A 259 1.29 17.48 -6.31
N LEU A 260 1.07 16.25 -5.85
CA LEU A 260 0.38 15.21 -6.62
C LEU A 260 -1.03 15.64 -7.03
N TYR A 261 -1.82 16.18 -6.11
CA TYR A 261 -3.16 16.68 -6.40
C TYR A 261 -3.16 17.87 -7.36
N ALA A 262 -2.23 18.81 -7.18
CA ALA A 262 -2.07 19.96 -8.07
C ALA A 262 -1.72 19.54 -9.50
N ASN A 263 -1.07 18.39 -9.69
CA ASN A 263 -0.71 17.83 -11.00
C ASN A 263 -1.70 16.76 -11.50
N GLY A 264 -2.94 16.74 -10.99
CA GLY A 264 -4.02 15.92 -11.52
C GLY A 264 -4.06 14.47 -11.04
N ILE A 265 -3.27 14.11 -10.02
CA ILE A 265 -3.38 12.80 -9.37
C ILE A 265 -4.47 12.89 -8.31
N THR A 266 -5.60 12.26 -8.53
CA THR A 266 -6.77 12.37 -7.64
C THR A 266 -6.75 11.40 -6.46
N ASN A 267 -5.92 10.36 -6.49
CA ASN A 267 -5.94 9.29 -5.50
C ASN A 267 -4.54 9.06 -4.92
N VAL A 268 -4.40 9.16 -3.60
CA VAL A 268 -3.13 8.96 -2.88
C VAL A 268 -3.30 7.93 -1.77
N HIS A 269 -2.29 7.09 -1.59
CA HIS A 269 -2.23 6.08 -0.54
C HIS A 269 -1.10 6.38 0.44
N VAL A 270 -1.40 6.38 1.76
CA VAL A 270 -0.43 6.74 2.80
C VAL A 270 -0.13 5.55 3.69
N TYR A 271 1.13 5.21 3.82
CA TYR A 271 1.65 4.18 4.72
C TYR A 271 1.69 4.72 6.16
N SER A 272 0.59 4.58 6.90
CA SER A 272 0.39 5.25 8.21
C SER A 272 1.27 4.70 9.33
N MET A 273 1.85 3.53 9.16
CA MET A 273 2.64 2.82 10.17
C MET A 273 1.88 2.62 11.50
N ASN A 274 0.54 2.47 11.45
CA ASN A 274 -0.35 2.40 12.61
C ASN A 274 -0.18 3.59 13.59
N LYS A 275 0.13 4.79 13.05
CA LYS A 275 0.30 6.02 13.84
C LYS A 275 -0.85 6.99 13.58
N PRO A 276 -1.89 7.01 14.44
CA PRO A 276 -3.05 7.88 14.27
C PRO A 276 -2.70 9.37 14.21
N ASP A 277 -1.76 9.80 15.05
CA ASP A 277 -1.29 11.17 15.14
C ASP A 277 -0.60 11.67 13.85
N VAL A 278 0.12 10.77 13.16
CA VAL A 278 0.74 11.07 11.86
C VAL A 278 -0.33 11.15 10.77
N ALA A 279 -1.26 10.19 10.75
CA ALA A 279 -2.38 10.19 9.80
C ALA A 279 -3.25 11.44 9.96
N GLU A 280 -3.57 11.83 11.19
CA GLU A 280 -4.30 13.04 11.53
C GLU A 280 -3.55 14.30 11.09
N GLY A 281 -2.25 14.37 11.37
CA GLY A 281 -1.40 15.51 10.98
C GLY A 281 -1.35 15.73 9.47
N ILE A 282 -1.24 14.65 8.68
CA ILE A 282 -1.31 14.73 7.22
C ILE A 282 -2.69 15.20 6.79
N LEU A 283 -3.75 14.58 7.31
CA LEU A 283 -5.10 14.88 6.90
C LEU A 283 -5.47 16.34 7.19
N LYS A 284 -5.07 16.89 8.35
CA LYS A 284 -5.25 18.32 8.70
C LYS A 284 -4.64 19.25 7.65
N ASN A 285 -3.47 18.90 7.10
CA ASN A 285 -2.79 19.72 6.10
C ASN A 285 -3.46 19.70 4.70
N VAL A 286 -4.28 18.68 4.40
CA VAL A 286 -4.92 18.52 3.07
C VAL A 286 -6.45 18.58 3.12
N THR A 287 -7.04 18.89 4.27
CA THR A 287 -8.50 18.84 4.51
C THR A 287 -9.31 19.69 3.53
N ALA A 288 -8.90 20.95 3.34
CA ALA A 288 -9.59 21.88 2.43
C ALA A 288 -9.49 21.39 0.98
N ILE A 289 -8.37 20.81 0.58
CA ILE A 289 -8.12 20.24 -0.75
C ILE A 289 -9.04 19.04 -1.00
N LEU A 290 -9.25 18.21 0.02
CA LEU A 290 -10.15 17.06 -0.05
C LEU A 290 -11.63 17.45 0.01
N GLY A 291 -11.96 18.74 0.19
CA GLY A 291 -13.34 19.21 0.37
C GLY A 291 -14.03 18.61 1.62
N LYS A 292 -13.26 18.24 2.62
CA LYS A 292 -13.74 17.72 3.90
C LYS A 292 -13.73 18.84 4.94
N ASN A 293 -14.81 18.99 5.72
CA ASN A 293 -14.78 19.79 6.92
C ASN A 293 -14.31 18.88 8.07
N PHE A 294 -13.15 19.17 8.62
CA PHE A 294 -12.77 18.60 9.90
C PHE A 294 -13.61 19.31 10.99
N ALA A 295 -14.62 18.63 11.50
CA ALA A 295 -15.14 18.96 12.81
C ALA A 295 -14.05 18.51 13.81
N GLY A 296 -13.34 19.48 14.39
CA GLY A 296 -12.34 19.30 15.42
C GLY A 296 -12.93 18.78 16.72
#